data_0f2e4f032773c087e7d52fa2816015a9
#
_entry.id   0f2e4f032773c087e7d52fa2816015a9
#
_cell.length_a   1.000
_cell.length_b   1.000
_cell.length_c   1.000
_cell.angle_alpha   90.00
_cell.angle_beta   90.00
_cell.angle_gamma   90.00
#
_symmetry.space_group_name_H-M   'P 1'
#
loop_
_entity.id
_entity.type
_entity.pdbx_description
1 polymer ?
#
loop_
_entity_poly.entity_id
_entity_poly.type
_entity_poly.pdbx_seq_one_letter_code
_entity_poly.pdbx_strand_id
1 'polypeptide(L)'
;KCNPQWVPAERMNHFAIAIALVTVGFWLIFSTVKTKKLKKHLDDNSGPISQESKPTYTAVCSGGVYKNTTGNLLGAHCFAILGGLEVDLSEAQINEEITISVTSILGGVDIYLPENVRVECSDGASLLGGIDNKMPANNDLSQPLVHIKHFNVLGGTDVMTRVHKNA
;
A
#
# COMPACT_ATOMS: atom_id res chain seq x y z
N LYS A 1 22.21 -46.29 25.12
CA LYS A 1 23.24 -45.34 24.64
C LYS A 1 22.76 -44.81 23.30
N CYS A 2 22.08 -43.68 23.31
CA CYS A 2 21.68 -42.99 22.09
C CYS A 2 22.87 -42.20 21.59
N ASN A 3 23.33 -42.53 20.39
CA ASN A 3 24.39 -41.84 19.70
C ASN A 3 23.75 -40.64 18.97
N PRO A 4 24.10 -39.38 19.24
CA PRO A 4 23.59 -38.25 18.49
C PRO A 4 24.23 -38.29 17.10
N GLN A 5 23.44 -38.60 16.09
CA GLN A 5 23.89 -38.57 14.71
C GLN A 5 24.28 -37.15 14.30
N TRP A 6 25.54 -36.99 14.03
CA TRP A 6 26.16 -35.80 13.49
C TRP A 6 25.50 -35.34 12.22
N VAL A 7 24.98 -34.13 12.25
CA VAL A 7 24.62 -33.40 11.01
C VAL A 7 25.95 -33.17 10.28
N PRO A 8 26.13 -33.64 9.05
CA PRO A 8 27.39 -33.45 8.33
C PRO A 8 27.72 -31.96 8.20
N ALA A 9 28.97 -31.62 8.53
CA ALA A 9 29.48 -30.26 8.55
C ALA A 9 29.27 -29.48 7.22
N GLU A 10 29.17 -30.23 6.12
CA GLU A 10 28.89 -29.66 4.80
C GLU A 10 27.48 -29.03 4.71
N ARG A 11 26.46 -29.63 5.34
CA ARG A 11 25.12 -28.99 5.38
C ARG A 11 25.08 -27.74 6.24
N MET A 12 25.85 -27.68 7.31
CA MET A 12 25.94 -26.49 8.15
C MET A 12 26.55 -25.29 7.38
N ASN A 13 27.52 -25.56 6.51
CA ASN A 13 28.12 -24.51 5.67
C ASN A 13 27.11 -23.90 4.67
N HIS A 14 26.25 -24.72 4.06
CA HIS A 14 25.25 -24.23 3.13
C HIS A 14 24.16 -23.39 3.83
N PHE A 15 23.75 -23.79 5.04
CA PHE A 15 22.83 -22.99 5.85
C PHE A 15 23.46 -21.65 6.31
N ALA A 16 24.73 -21.70 6.71
CA ALA A 16 25.46 -20.50 7.10
C ALA A 16 25.62 -19.52 5.92
N ILE A 17 25.94 -20.04 4.73
CA ILE A 17 26.05 -19.23 3.50
C ILE A 17 24.68 -18.65 3.11
N ALA A 18 23.60 -19.44 3.19
CA ALA A 18 22.25 -18.97 2.90
C ALA A 18 21.82 -17.85 3.86
N ILE A 19 22.07 -18.00 5.16
CA ILE A 19 21.79 -16.98 6.17
C ILE A 19 22.64 -15.72 5.92
N ALA A 20 23.91 -15.88 5.58
CA ALA A 20 24.80 -14.77 5.26
C ALA A 20 24.33 -14.00 4.00
N LEU A 21 23.87 -14.71 2.96
CA LEU A 21 23.33 -14.08 1.76
C LEU A 21 22.03 -13.33 2.05
N VAL A 22 21.14 -13.90 2.87
CA VAL A 22 19.89 -13.26 3.29
C VAL A 22 20.19 -12.00 4.12
N THR A 23 21.15 -12.08 5.06
CA THR A 23 21.52 -10.92 5.90
C THR A 23 22.21 -9.83 5.09
N VAL A 24 23.08 -10.20 4.14
CA VAL A 24 23.72 -9.24 3.22
C VAL A 24 22.67 -8.63 2.28
N GLY A 25 21.75 -9.43 1.73
CA GLY A 25 20.65 -8.93 0.91
C GLY A 25 19.74 -7.95 1.68
N PHE A 26 19.39 -8.30 2.92
CA PHE A 26 18.62 -7.44 3.81
C PHE A 26 19.39 -6.16 4.16
N TRP A 27 20.70 -6.26 4.44
CA TRP A 27 21.56 -5.11 4.72
C TRP A 27 21.70 -4.19 3.50
N LEU A 28 21.83 -4.74 2.29
CA LEU A 28 21.88 -3.95 1.05
C LEU A 28 20.56 -3.21 0.81
N ILE A 29 19.41 -3.85 1.02
CA ILE A 29 18.10 -3.21 0.92
C ILE A 29 18.01 -2.08 1.94
N PHE A 30 18.40 -2.32 3.19
CA PHE A 30 18.35 -1.31 4.25
C PHE A 30 19.37 -0.17 4.05
N SER A 31 20.54 -0.44 3.46
CA SER A 31 21.53 0.58 3.19
C SER A 31 21.19 1.45 1.99
N THR A 32 20.40 0.94 1.05
CA THR A 32 19.98 1.68 -0.15
C THR A 32 18.77 2.57 0.15
N VAL A 33 17.97 2.23 1.16
CA VAL A 33 16.95 3.12 1.74
C VAL A 33 17.64 4.13 2.66
N LYS A 34 18.58 4.91 2.12
CA LYS A 34 19.02 6.15 2.77
C LYS A 34 17.83 7.08 2.78
N THR A 35 17.16 7.11 3.91
CA THR A 35 16.14 8.08 4.31
C THR A 35 16.63 9.51 4.08
N LYS A 36 16.47 10.00 2.87
CA LYS A 36 16.51 11.42 2.61
C LYS A 36 15.28 12.03 3.29
N LYS A 37 15.52 12.58 4.48
CA LYS A 37 14.63 13.51 5.20
C LYS A 37 13.25 13.00 5.59
N LEU A 38 13.20 11.99 6.47
CA LEU A 38 11.97 11.70 7.25
C LEU A 38 12.01 12.34 8.64
N LYS A 39 12.61 13.52 8.81
CA LYS A 39 12.76 14.15 10.13
C LYS A 39 11.94 15.42 10.32
N LYS A 40 10.83 15.64 9.60
CA LYS A 40 10.06 16.89 9.79
C LYS A 40 8.54 16.76 9.96
N HIS A 41 7.94 15.57 10.00
CA HIS A 41 6.49 15.45 10.11
C HIS A 41 6.04 14.31 11.03
N LEU A 42 6.57 14.27 12.26
CA LEU A 42 6.04 13.39 13.31
C LEU A 42 4.99 14.05 14.20
N ASP A 43 4.65 15.31 13.95
CA ASP A 43 3.69 16.08 14.78
C ASP A 43 2.37 16.43 14.08
N ASP A 44 2.18 16.03 12.81
CA ASP A 44 0.90 16.23 12.12
C ASP A 44 0.52 14.92 11.43
N ASN A 45 -0.66 14.38 11.72
CA ASN A 45 -1.23 13.15 11.14
C ASN A 45 -1.49 13.25 9.63
N SER A 46 -0.88 14.21 8.95
CA SER A 46 -0.98 14.44 7.53
C SER A 46 0.36 14.09 6.88
N GLY A 47 0.42 12.99 6.13
CA GLY A 47 1.55 12.66 5.27
C GLY A 47 1.82 13.77 4.24
N PRO A 48 2.88 13.64 3.42
CA PRO A 48 3.20 14.64 2.41
C PRO A 48 2.01 14.88 1.48
N ILE A 49 1.61 16.14 1.36
CA ILE A 49 0.51 16.57 0.48
C ILE A 49 1.04 16.61 -0.95
N SER A 50 0.39 15.89 -1.85
CA SER A 50 0.64 15.90 -3.28
C SER A 50 -0.49 16.59 -4.03
N GLN A 51 -0.18 17.17 -5.18
CA GLN A 51 -1.14 17.72 -6.14
C GLN A 51 -0.96 17.08 -7.52
N GLU A 52 -0.35 15.93 -7.57
CA GLU A 52 -0.10 15.20 -8.81
C GLU A 52 -1.38 14.52 -9.31
N SER A 53 -1.64 14.61 -10.62
CA SER A 53 -2.84 14.01 -11.22
C SER A 53 -2.75 12.50 -11.42
N LYS A 54 -1.54 11.92 -11.48
CA LYS A 54 -1.29 10.47 -11.55
C LYS A 54 -0.18 10.05 -10.59
N PRO A 55 -0.41 10.17 -9.28
CA PRO A 55 0.62 9.88 -8.29
C PRO A 55 0.92 8.38 -8.19
N THR A 56 2.16 8.10 -7.75
CA THR A 56 2.58 6.78 -7.32
C THR A 56 2.98 6.82 -5.85
N TYR A 57 2.30 6.04 -5.04
CA TYR A 57 2.54 5.91 -3.61
C TYR A 57 3.23 4.59 -3.32
N THR A 58 4.33 4.62 -2.58
CA THR A 58 5.14 3.43 -2.32
C THR A 58 5.52 3.33 -0.85
N ALA A 59 5.28 2.17 -0.27
CA ALA A 59 5.75 1.80 1.07
C ALA A 59 6.50 0.46 0.98
N VAL A 60 7.79 0.46 1.35
CA VAL A 60 8.65 -0.74 1.35
C VAL A 60 9.24 -0.91 2.74
N CYS A 61 8.95 -2.03 3.40
CA CYS A 61 9.40 -2.36 4.76
C CYS A 61 9.10 -1.26 5.80
N SER A 62 8.01 -0.50 5.60
CA SER A 62 7.63 0.61 6.47
C SER A 62 6.16 0.97 6.28
N GLY A 63 5.64 1.86 7.14
CA GLY A 63 4.37 2.54 6.88
C GLY A 63 4.57 3.78 6.00
N GLY A 64 3.60 4.05 5.14
CA GLY A 64 3.51 5.28 4.34
C GLY A 64 2.14 5.92 4.52
N VAL A 65 2.10 7.22 4.79
CA VAL A 65 0.86 8.01 4.82
C VAL A 65 1.01 9.14 3.81
N TYR A 66 0.08 9.22 2.88
CA TYR A 66 0.10 10.21 1.81
C TYR A 66 -1.27 10.87 1.69
N LYS A 67 -1.27 12.15 1.37
CA LYS A 67 -2.49 12.91 1.07
C LYS A 67 -2.37 13.56 -0.29
N ASN A 68 -3.44 13.55 -1.07
CA ASN A 68 -3.50 14.24 -2.35
C ASN A 68 -4.72 15.17 -2.40
N THR A 69 -4.47 16.40 -2.82
CA THR A 69 -5.50 17.47 -2.93
C THR A 69 -5.55 18.03 -4.35
N THR A 70 -5.22 17.22 -5.35
CA THR A 70 -5.23 17.67 -6.75
C THR A 70 -6.64 18.08 -7.20
N GLY A 71 -6.73 19.14 -8.00
CA GLY A 71 -7.98 19.55 -8.64
C GLY A 71 -8.40 18.67 -9.82
N ASN A 72 -7.59 17.67 -10.23
CA ASN A 72 -7.94 16.75 -11.29
C ASN A 72 -7.11 15.45 -11.16
N LEU A 73 -7.69 14.46 -10.47
CA LEU A 73 -7.08 13.13 -10.33
C LEU A 73 -7.47 12.28 -11.56
N LEU A 74 -6.48 11.76 -12.26
CA LEU A 74 -6.64 10.92 -13.45
C LEU A 74 -6.31 9.45 -13.19
N GLY A 75 -5.91 9.10 -11.97
CA GLY A 75 -5.57 7.76 -11.54
C GLY A 75 -4.50 7.77 -10.46
N ALA A 76 -4.21 6.60 -9.88
CA ALA A 76 -3.14 6.45 -8.90
C ALA A 76 -2.56 5.03 -8.93
N HIS A 77 -1.30 4.90 -8.50
CA HIS A 77 -0.67 3.62 -8.25
C HIS A 77 -0.24 3.54 -6.78
N CYS A 78 -0.68 2.48 -6.11
CA CYS A 78 -0.37 2.20 -4.71
C CYS A 78 0.43 0.89 -4.63
N PHE A 79 1.61 0.94 -4.04
CA PHE A 79 2.51 -0.20 -3.93
C PHE A 79 3.03 -0.37 -2.51
N ALA A 80 2.67 -1.47 -1.86
CA ALA A 80 3.08 -1.79 -0.50
C ALA A 80 3.78 -3.15 -0.43
N ILE A 81 5.00 -3.19 0.11
CA ILE A 81 5.74 -4.41 0.41
C ILE A 81 6.17 -4.38 1.87
N LEU A 82 5.80 -5.41 2.66
CA LEU A 82 6.17 -5.55 4.07
C LEU A 82 5.82 -4.29 4.89
N GLY A 83 4.54 -3.88 4.84
CA GLY A 83 4.11 -2.71 5.61
C GLY A 83 2.71 -2.24 5.24
N GLY A 84 2.34 -1.08 5.74
CA GLY A 84 1.05 -0.45 5.47
C GLY A 84 1.18 0.80 4.63
N LEU A 85 0.21 1.07 3.77
CA LEU A 85 0.12 2.27 2.98
C LEU A 85 -1.26 2.90 3.19
N GLU A 86 -1.29 4.11 3.70
CA GLU A 86 -2.50 4.92 3.81
C GLU A 86 -2.46 6.03 2.76
N VAL A 87 -3.48 6.10 1.92
CA VAL A 87 -3.60 7.10 0.84
C VAL A 87 -4.91 7.84 0.97
N ASP A 88 -4.82 9.11 1.32
CA ASP A 88 -5.95 10.00 1.46
C ASP A 88 -6.17 10.82 0.18
N LEU A 89 -7.19 10.45 -0.57
CA LEU A 89 -7.67 11.13 -1.77
C LEU A 89 -9.02 11.82 -1.53
N SER A 90 -9.48 11.92 -0.27
CA SER A 90 -10.80 12.46 0.08
C SER A 90 -11.02 13.90 -0.36
N GLU A 91 -9.94 14.68 -0.51
CA GLU A 91 -9.98 16.07 -0.98
C GLU A 91 -9.57 16.21 -2.47
N ALA A 92 -9.22 15.13 -3.14
CA ALA A 92 -8.91 15.16 -4.56
C ALA A 92 -10.20 15.26 -5.40
N GLN A 93 -10.16 16.03 -6.47
CA GLN A 93 -11.27 16.11 -7.42
C GLN A 93 -11.13 15.03 -8.49
N ILE A 94 -12.19 14.24 -8.63
CA ILE A 94 -12.30 13.19 -9.64
C ILE A 94 -13.45 13.61 -10.55
N ASN A 95 -13.13 13.98 -11.78
CA ASN A 95 -14.10 14.53 -12.73
C ASN A 95 -14.47 13.54 -13.84
N GLU A 96 -13.66 12.52 -14.03
CA GLU A 96 -13.79 11.50 -15.07
C GLU A 96 -13.67 10.10 -14.46
N GLU A 97 -13.96 9.09 -15.25
CA GLU A 97 -13.70 7.70 -14.89
C GLU A 97 -12.20 7.45 -14.76
N ILE A 98 -11.77 6.91 -13.62
CA ILE A 98 -10.35 6.66 -13.34
C ILE A 98 -10.09 5.23 -12.88
N THR A 99 -8.83 4.81 -12.98
CA THR A 99 -8.36 3.56 -12.41
C THR A 99 -7.31 3.82 -11.33
N ILE A 100 -7.50 3.20 -10.15
CA ILE A 100 -6.51 3.13 -9.10
C ILE A 100 -5.97 1.69 -9.04
N SER A 101 -4.68 1.54 -9.26
CA SER A 101 -4.01 0.24 -9.21
C SER A 101 -3.32 0.05 -7.87
N VAL A 102 -3.63 -1.05 -7.20
CA VAL A 102 -3.11 -1.39 -5.88
C VAL A 102 -2.34 -2.69 -5.94
N THR A 103 -1.12 -2.70 -5.44
CA THR A 103 -0.32 -3.91 -5.26
C THR A 103 0.15 -4.00 -3.82
N SER A 104 -0.23 -5.06 -3.13
CA SER A 104 0.14 -5.31 -1.74
C SER A 104 0.78 -6.68 -1.58
N ILE A 105 2.00 -6.71 -1.05
CA ILE A 105 2.72 -7.95 -0.72
C ILE A 105 3.10 -7.90 0.76
N LEU A 106 2.53 -8.76 1.60
CA LEU A 106 2.75 -8.81 3.05
C LEU A 106 2.43 -7.47 3.74
N GLY A 107 1.18 -7.02 3.60
CA GLY A 107 0.76 -5.77 4.23
C GLY A 107 -0.63 -5.33 3.81
N GLY A 108 -0.97 -4.08 4.07
CA GLY A 108 -2.27 -3.51 3.73
C GLY A 108 -2.18 -2.17 3.02
N VAL A 109 -3.24 -1.84 2.29
CA VAL A 109 -3.40 -0.53 1.67
C VAL A 109 -4.77 0.02 2.01
N ASP A 110 -4.80 1.18 2.68
CA ASP A 110 -6.02 1.90 3.00
C ASP A 110 -6.16 3.10 2.07
N ILE A 111 -7.28 3.18 1.38
CA ILE A 111 -7.57 4.25 0.42
C ILE A 111 -8.82 5.00 0.86
N TYR A 112 -8.68 6.30 1.10
CA TYR A 112 -9.80 7.19 1.38
C TYR A 112 -10.18 7.95 0.13
N LEU A 113 -11.43 7.80 -0.30
CA LEU A 113 -11.98 8.45 -1.48
C LEU A 113 -13.03 9.51 -1.09
N PRO A 114 -13.28 10.51 -1.96
CA PRO A 114 -14.38 11.45 -1.77
C PRO A 114 -15.73 10.73 -1.86
N GLU A 115 -16.75 11.28 -1.19
CA GLU A 115 -18.10 10.68 -1.16
C GLU A 115 -18.84 10.76 -2.50
N ASN A 116 -18.46 11.69 -3.35
CA ASN A 116 -19.10 11.96 -4.63
C ASN A 116 -18.56 11.12 -5.79
N VAL A 117 -18.20 9.88 -5.52
CA VAL A 117 -17.74 8.92 -6.54
C VAL A 117 -18.45 7.57 -6.39
N ARG A 118 -18.52 6.83 -7.48
CA ARG A 118 -18.89 5.41 -7.46
C ARG A 118 -17.62 4.57 -7.45
N VAL A 119 -17.61 3.47 -6.74
CA VAL A 119 -16.45 2.59 -6.65
C VAL A 119 -16.79 1.19 -7.12
N GLU A 120 -16.00 0.67 -8.04
CA GLU A 120 -16.07 -0.69 -8.52
C GLU A 120 -14.75 -1.41 -8.24
N CYS A 121 -14.84 -2.53 -7.52
CA CYS A 121 -13.71 -3.37 -7.12
C CYS A 121 -13.79 -4.74 -7.83
N SER A 122 -13.92 -4.75 -9.15
CA SER A 122 -14.18 -5.96 -9.93
C SER A 122 -12.91 -6.62 -10.48
N ASP A 123 -11.86 -5.85 -10.67
CA ASP A 123 -10.63 -6.32 -11.33
C ASP A 123 -9.53 -6.57 -10.30
N GLY A 124 -9.19 -7.84 -10.07
CA GLY A 124 -8.05 -8.13 -9.23
C GLY A 124 -7.89 -9.58 -8.83
N ALA A 125 -6.78 -9.85 -8.18
CA ALA A 125 -6.46 -11.16 -7.62
C ALA A 125 -5.92 -11.00 -6.20
N SER A 126 -6.38 -11.87 -5.31
CA SER A 126 -5.84 -11.99 -3.96
C SER A 126 -5.52 -13.45 -3.68
N LEU A 127 -4.31 -13.72 -3.20
CA LEU A 127 -3.91 -15.09 -2.87
C LEU A 127 -4.34 -15.44 -1.44
N LEU A 128 -3.95 -14.60 -0.46
CA LEU A 128 -4.37 -14.71 0.94
C LEU A 128 -4.69 -13.31 1.44
N GLY A 129 -5.98 -12.97 1.42
CA GLY A 129 -6.49 -11.65 1.75
C GLY A 129 -7.60 -11.24 0.79
N GLY A 130 -7.84 -9.95 0.62
CA GLY A 130 -8.91 -9.46 -0.22
C GLY A 130 -8.94 -7.95 -0.37
N ILE A 131 -10.03 -7.49 -0.94
CA ILE A 131 -10.39 -6.08 -0.96
C ILE A 131 -11.73 -5.91 -0.23
N ASP A 132 -11.82 -4.90 0.62
CA ASP A 132 -13.03 -4.53 1.32
C ASP A 132 -13.45 -3.12 0.90
N ASN A 133 -14.64 -3.03 0.31
CA ASN A 133 -15.23 -1.75 -0.09
C ASN A 133 -16.23 -1.29 0.98
N LYS A 134 -15.82 -0.32 1.77
CA LYS A 134 -16.61 0.30 2.85
C LYS A 134 -17.24 1.63 2.42
N MET A 135 -17.21 1.94 1.12
CA MET A 135 -17.88 3.13 0.59
C MET A 135 -19.39 3.00 0.69
N PRO A 136 -20.12 4.08 0.97
CA PRO A 136 -21.57 4.08 0.86
C PRO A 136 -22.00 3.67 -0.54
N ALA A 137 -23.05 2.84 -0.62
CA ALA A 137 -23.63 2.49 -1.92
C ALA A 137 -24.13 3.74 -2.64
N ASN A 138 -23.53 4.06 -3.77
CA ASN A 138 -23.86 5.22 -4.57
C ASN A 138 -24.32 4.77 -5.95
N ASN A 139 -25.60 4.96 -6.23
CA ASN A 139 -26.24 4.57 -7.49
C ASN A 139 -26.39 5.75 -8.46
N ASP A 140 -25.88 6.92 -8.13
CA ASP A 140 -25.96 8.10 -8.99
C ASP A 140 -25.00 7.96 -10.19
N LEU A 141 -25.56 7.61 -11.35
CA LEU A 141 -24.80 7.42 -12.59
C LEU A 141 -24.16 8.70 -13.12
N SER A 142 -24.52 9.87 -12.60
CA SER A 142 -23.87 11.13 -12.96
C SER A 142 -22.50 11.32 -12.31
N GLN A 143 -22.21 10.54 -11.27
CA GLN A 143 -20.95 10.62 -10.56
C GLN A 143 -19.84 9.76 -11.22
N PRO A 144 -18.59 10.23 -11.19
CA PRO A 144 -17.48 9.53 -11.81
C PRO A 144 -17.27 8.14 -11.18
N LEU A 145 -16.83 7.20 -12.01
CA LEU A 145 -16.55 5.84 -11.59
C LEU A 145 -15.06 5.65 -11.31
N VAL A 146 -14.76 5.08 -10.16
CA VAL A 146 -13.41 4.71 -9.75
C VAL A 146 -13.26 3.19 -9.79
N HIS A 147 -12.48 2.70 -10.73
CA HIS A 147 -12.13 1.29 -10.81
C HIS A 147 -10.92 0.99 -9.92
N ILE A 148 -11.08 0.07 -8.98
CA ILE A 148 -9.98 -0.41 -8.16
C ILE A 148 -9.47 -1.73 -8.73
N LYS A 149 -8.26 -1.71 -9.28
CA LYS A 149 -7.53 -2.91 -9.69
C LYS A 149 -6.56 -3.30 -8.59
N HIS A 150 -6.70 -4.52 -8.05
CA HIS A 150 -5.89 -4.94 -6.92
C HIS A 150 -5.15 -6.24 -7.18
N PHE A 151 -3.94 -6.32 -6.63
CA PHE A 151 -3.15 -7.54 -6.54
C PHE A 151 -2.59 -7.66 -5.13
N ASN A 152 -3.18 -8.56 -4.33
CA ASN A 152 -2.80 -8.80 -2.94
C ASN A 152 -2.26 -10.21 -2.77
N VAL A 153 -1.06 -10.36 -2.20
CA VAL A 153 -0.48 -11.70 -1.94
C VAL A 153 -0.80 -12.15 -0.53
N LEU A 154 -0.36 -11.44 0.50
CA LEU A 154 -0.61 -11.69 1.92
C LEU A 154 -0.99 -10.37 2.57
N GLY A 155 -2.27 -10.01 2.47
CA GLY A 155 -2.74 -8.74 3.00
C GLY A 155 -4.04 -8.31 2.36
N GLY A 156 -4.44 -7.07 2.61
CA GLY A 156 -5.72 -6.56 2.16
C GLY A 156 -5.64 -5.14 1.61
N THR A 157 -6.73 -4.75 0.97
CA THR A 157 -6.96 -3.39 0.53
C THR A 157 -8.32 -2.95 1.05
N ASP A 158 -8.34 -1.86 1.81
CA ASP A 158 -9.58 -1.24 2.29
C ASP A 158 -9.85 0.04 1.51
N VAL A 159 -11.07 0.18 1.01
CA VAL A 159 -11.53 1.39 0.32
C VAL A 159 -12.67 2.00 1.12
N MET A 160 -12.50 3.24 1.55
CA MET A 160 -13.44 3.90 2.45
C MET A 160 -13.52 5.40 2.20
N THR A 161 -14.49 6.07 2.83
CA THR A 161 -14.54 7.53 2.89
C THR A 161 -14.12 8.03 4.25
N ARG A 162 -13.54 9.24 4.32
CA ARG A 162 -13.34 9.92 5.59
C ARG A 162 -14.63 10.60 6.02
N VAL A 163 -15.20 10.15 7.11
CA VAL A 163 -16.28 10.90 7.76
C VAL A 163 -15.68 12.16 8.38
N HIS A 164 -15.86 13.30 7.74
CA HIS A 164 -15.59 14.57 8.41
C HIS A 164 -16.59 14.72 9.56
N LYS A 165 -16.14 14.46 10.78
CA LYS A 165 -16.87 14.93 11.95
C LYS A 165 -16.88 16.47 11.90
N ASN A 166 -17.96 17.03 11.38
CA ASN A 166 -18.22 18.45 11.57
C ASN A 166 -18.30 18.72 13.08
N ALA A 167 -17.33 19.46 13.58
CA ALA A 167 -17.31 19.96 14.96
C ALA A 167 -18.25 21.17 15.08
#